data_0f68aebd48351dd4742a4f8cab132d16
#
_entry.id   0f68aebd48351dd4742a4f8cab132d16
#
_cell.length_a   1.000
_cell.length_b   1.000
_cell.length_c   1.000
_cell.angle_alpha   90.00
_cell.angle_beta   90.00
_cell.angle_gamma   90.00
#
_symmetry.space_group_name_H-M   'P 1'
#
loop_
_entity.id
_entity.type
_entity.pdbx_description
1 polymer ?
#
loop_
_entity_poly.entity_id
_entity_poly.type
_entity_poly.pdbx_seq_one_letter_code
_entity_poly.pdbx_strand_id
1 'polypeptide(L)' 'MSEPDRIDLKILDLLQRHGRMSVTEIGEQVGLSTSPCSERLKRLERHGLISGYHARVDPVQLG' A
#
# COMPACT_ATOMS: atom_id res chain seq x y z
N MET A 1 16.14 8.29 3.73
CA MET A 1 16.25 6.83 3.72
C MET A 1 16.09 6.33 2.31
N SER A 2 17.03 5.52 1.87
CA SER A 2 17.07 5.08 0.49
C SER A 2 16.38 3.75 0.25
N GLU A 3 16.17 2.96 1.29
CA GLU A 3 15.58 1.64 1.14
C GLU A 3 14.36 1.46 2.01
N PRO A 4 13.37 0.69 1.55
CA PRO A 4 12.19 0.41 2.36
C PRO A 4 12.56 -0.48 3.55
N ASP A 5 11.97 -0.18 4.70
CA ASP A 5 12.14 -1.01 5.88
C ASP A 5 11.09 -2.13 5.90
N ARG A 6 11.09 -2.92 6.98
CA ARG A 6 10.17 -4.06 7.12
C ARG A 6 8.70 -3.63 7.02
N ILE A 7 8.35 -2.51 7.63
CA ILE A 7 6.98 -2.01 7.60
C ILE A 7 6.60 -1.59 6.19
N ASP A 8 7.50 -0.90 5.50
CA ASP A 8 7.28 -0.51 4.12
C ASP A 8 7.05 -1.72 3.22
N LEU A 9 7.85 -2.76 3.40
CA LEU A 9 7.70 -3.99 2.62
C LEU A 9 6.35 -4.66 2.89
N LYS A 10 5.90 -4.64 4.13
CA LYS A 10 4.61 -5.19 4.47
C LYS A 10 3.47 -4.38 3.85
N ILE A 11 3.60 -3.06 3.83
CA ILE A 11 2.62 -2.19 3.17
C ILE A 11 2.54 -2.50 1.68
N LEU A 12 3.70 -2.64 1.04
CA LEU A 12 3.74 -2.97 -0.39
C LEU A 12 3.09 -4.32 -0.68
N ASP A 13 3.34 -5.30 0.18
CA ASP A 13 2.73 -6.62 0.04
C ASP A 13 1.20 -6.55 0.17
N LEU A 14 0.71 -5.80 1.16
CA LEU A 14 -0.72 -5.63 1.35
C LEU A 14 -1.39 -4.95 0.15
N LEU A 15 -0.77 -3.91 -0.38
CA LEU A 15 -1.28 -3.21 -1.55
C LEU A 15 -1.29 -4.09 -2.79
N GLN A 16 -0.30 -4.94 -2.92
CA GLN A 16 -0.23 -5.87 -4.04
C GLN A 16 -1.37 -6.88 -4.01
N ARG A 17 -1.75 -7.32 -2.81
CA ARG A 17 -2.83 -8.29 -2.63
C ARG A 17 -4.21 -7.63 -2.60
N HIS A 18 -4.29 -6.41 -2.05
CA HIS A 18 -5.54 -5.72 -1.78
C HIS A 18 -5.44 -4.27 -2.23
N GLY A 19 -5.53 -4.03 -3.51
CA GLY A 19 -5.32 -2.72 -4.10
C GLY A 19 -6.29 -1.63 -3.62
N ARG A 20 -7.39 -2.00 -2.97
CA ARG A 20 -8.39 -1.04 -2.51
C ARG A 20 -8.40 -0.87 -0.99
N MET A 21 -7.38 -1.36 -0.32
CA MET A 21 -7.27 -1.26 1.12
C MET A 21 -7.09 0.19 1.55
N SER A 22 -7.82 0.63 2.57
CA SER A 22 -7.71 2.00 3.06
C SER A 22 -6.45 2.16 3.90
N VAL A 23 -6.02 3.43 4.09
CA VAL A 23 -4.87 3.74 4.94
C VAL A 23 -5.09 3.23 6.36
N THR A 24 -6.31 3.38 6.88
CA THR A 24 -6.65 2.91 8.22
C THR A 24 -6.50 1.40 8.32
N GLU A 25 -6.99 0.66 7.33
CA GLU A 25 -6.86 -0.78 7.30
C GLU A 25 -5.41 -1.24 7.21
N ILE A 26 -4.63 -0.56 6.35
CA ILE A 26 -3.20 -0.86 6.24
C ILE A 26 -2.51 -0.62 7.57
N GLY A 27 -2.80 0.52 8.21
CA GLY A 27 -2.22 0.84 9.50
C GLY A 27 -2.51 -0.22 10.55
N GLU A 28 -3.74 -0.72 10.60
CA GLU A 28 -4.10 -1.79 11.53
C GLU A 28 -3.28 -3.04 11.30
N GLN A 29 -3.03 -3.39 10.04
CA GLN A 29 -2.26 -4.58 9.70
C GLN A 29 -0.78 -4.46 10.03
N VAL A 30 -0.22 -3.26 9.96
CA VAL A 30 1.21 -3.06 10.22
C VAL A 30 1.50 -2.46 11.59
N GLY A 31 0.46 -2.22 12.39
CA GLY A 31 0.64 -1.70 13.75
C GLY A 31 0.90 -0.21 13.82
N LEU A 32 0.41 0.57 12.86
CA LEU A 32 0.56 2.02 12.82
C LEU A 32 -0.79 2.71 12.86
N SER A 33 -0.83 3.89 13.48
CA SER A 33 -2.00 4.75 13.34
C SER A 33 -2.02 5.37 11.95
N THR A 34 -3.12 6.05 11.61
CA THR A 34 -3.35 6.56 10.26
C THR A 34 -2.27 7.53 9.79
N SER A 35 -1.88 8.49 10.64
CA SER A 35 -0.91 9.52 10.25
C SER A 35 0.45 8.97 9.84
N PRO A 36 1.15 8.18 10.67
CA PRO A 36 2.43 7.62 10.25
C PRO A 36 2.31 6.67 9.09
N CYS A 37 1.19 5.95 8.98
CA CYS A 37 0.96 5.07 7.83
C CYS A 37 0.83 5.89 6.55
N SER A 38 0.07 6.97 6.58
CA SER A 38 -0.07 7.88 5.45
C SER A 38 1.27 8.47 5.01
N GLU A 39 2.10 8.85 5.97
CA GLU A 39 3.42 9.39 5.67
C GLU A 39 4.30 8.36 4.95
N ARG A 40 4.25 7.11 5.38
CA ARG A 40 5.01 6.05 4.72
C ARG A 40 4.53 5.83 3.29
N LEU A 41 3.21 5.83 3.08
CA LEU A 41 2.64 5.68 1.74
C LEU A 41 3.10 6.81 0.82
N LYS A 42 3.06 8.05 1.28
CA LYS A 42 3.52 9.20 0.51
C LYS A 42 4.99 9.07 0.13
N ARG A 43 5.80 8.60 1.05
CA ARG A 43 7.22 8.42 0.81
C ARG A 43 7.46 7.33 -0.23
N LEU A 44 6.74 6.22 -0.15
CA LEU A 44 6.84 5.15 -1.12
C LEU A 44 6.42 5.61 -2.52
N GLU A 45 5.39 6.45 -2.59
CA GLU A 45 4.95 7.03 -3.85
C GLU A 45 6.02 7.96 -4.43
N ARG A 46 6.60 8.82 -3.60
CA ARG A 46 7.65 9.74 -4.05
C ARG A 46 8.88 9.01 -4.56
N HIS A 47 9.20 7.85 -4.00
CA HIS A 47 10.34 7.06 -4.42
C HIS A 47 10.03 6.11 -5.58
N GLY A 48 8.81 6.17 -6.10
CA GLY A 48 8.43 5.37 -7.25
C GLY A 48 8.16 3.90 -6.97
N LEU A 49 8.17 3.52 -5.70
CA LEU A 49 7.88 2.13 -5.33
C LEU A 49 6.41 1.81 -5.45
N ILE A 50 5.56 2.84 -5.35
CA ILE A 50 4.14 2.73 -5.64
C ILE A 50 3.88 3.62 -6.84
N SER A 51 3.58 3.01 -7.98
CA SER A 51 3.31 3.77 -9.22
C SER A 51 1.84 4.13 -9.37
N GLY A 52 0.98 3.49 -8.58
CA GLY A 52 -0.45 3.77 -8.63
C GLY A 52 -1.21 2.71 -7.86
N TYR A 53 -2.52 2.88 -7.80
CA TYR A 53 -3.41 1.95 -7.11
C TYR A 53 -4.37 1.37 -8.12
N HIS A 54 -4.34 0.04 -8.27
CA HIS A 54 -5.13 -0.64 -9.28
C HIS A 54 -6.06 -1.65 -8.63
N ALA A 55 -7.31 -1.61 -9.01
CA ALA A 55 -8.25 -2.64 -8.63
C ALA A 55 -7.96 -3.89 -9.44
N ARG A 56 -8.09 -5.04 -8.83
CA ARG A 56 -8.01 -6.30 -9.52
C ARG A 56 -9.34 -6.54 -10.21
N VAL A 57 -9.30 -6.72 -11.51
CA VAL A 57 -10.50 -6.90 -12.32
C VAL A 57 -10.44 -8.26 -12.98
N ASP A 58 -11.51 -9.03 -12.82
CA ASP A 58 -11.62 -10.34 -13.47
C ASP A 58 -12.22 -10.13 -14.86
N PRO A 59 -11.48 -10.40 -15.95
CA PRO A 59 -12.00 -10.20 -17.30
C PRO A 59 -13.24 -11.04 -17.59
N VAL A 60 -13.34 -12.20 -16.98
CA VAL A 60 -14.50 -13.08 -17.18
C VAL A 60 -15.75 -12.44 -16.59
N GLN A 61 -15.63 -11.79 -15.45
CA GLN A 61 -16.75 -11.11 -14.81
C GLN A 61 -17.19 -9.87 -15.58
N LEU A 62 -16.25 -9.21 -16.24
CA LEU A 62 -16.56 -8.03 -17.05
C LEU A 62 -17.18 -8.39 -18.40
N GLY A 63 -16.81 -9.54 -18.87
CA GLY A 63 -17.24 -10.03 -20.16
C GLY A 63 -18.69 -9.95 -20.39
#